data_6d30057e063eef8c2c3ff87e419be48e
#
_entry.id   6d30057e063eef8c2c3ff87e419be48e
#
_cell.length_a   1.000
_cell.length_b   1.000
_cell.length_c   1.000
_cell.angle_alpha   90.00
_cell.angle_beta   90.00
_cell.angle_gamma   90.00
#
_symmetry.space_group_name_H-M   'P 1'
#
loop_
_entity.id
_entity.type
_entity.pdbx_description
1 polymer ?
#
loop_
_entity_poly.entity_id
_entity_poly.type
_entity_poly.pdbx_seq_one_letter_code
_entity_poly.pdbx_strand_id
1 'polypeptide(L)' 'MEKRRRQWCVETDKIRVEVTYLGKKQREISVFPLGSKEPYFTQTLGEAEVNALIRALN' A
#
# COMPACT_ATOMS: atom_id res chain seq x y z
N MET A 1 -19.76 4.02 -15.42
CA MET A 1 -19.70 3.58 -14.10
C MET A 1 -18.32 3.45 -13.58
N GLU A 2 -18.12 3.96 -12.40
CA GLU A 2 -16.82 4.04 -11.88
C GLU A 2 -16.50 2.86 -11.04
N LYS A 3 -15.34 2.31 -11.18
CA LYS A 3 -14.90 1.24 -10.36
C LYS A 3 -14.23 1.77 -9.15
N ARG A 4 -14.61 1.27 -8.01
CA ARG A 4 -13.92 1.63 -6.81
C ARG A 4 -12.68 0.83 -6.67
N ARG A 5 -11.56 1.48 -6.46
CA ARG A 5 -10.34 0.81 -6.13
C ARG A 5 -10.36 0.54 -4.65
N ARG A 6 -9.99 -0.66 -4.29
CA ARG A 6 -9.86 -0.98 -2.90
C ARG A 6 -8.57 -0.43 -2.38
N GLN A 7 -8.65 0.20 -1.25
CA GLN A 7 -7.49 0.70 -0.57
C GLN A 7 -7.42 0.12 0.82
N TRP A 8 -6.23 -0.15 1.26
CA TRP A 8 -6.00 -0.72 2.54
C TRP A 8 -4.82 0.02 3.16
N CYS A 9 -4.96 0.38 4.40
CA CYS A 9 -3.98 1.21 5.06
C CYS A 9 -3.51 0.54 6.32
N VAL A 10 -2.22 0.56 6.55
CA VAL A 10 -1.62 0.04 7.78
C VAL A 10 -0.74 1.13 8.33
N GLU A 11 -0.86 1.42 9.61
CA GLU A 11 -0.06 2.46 10.25
C GLU A 11 0.73 1.90 11.39
N THR A 12 1.93 2.40 11.53
CA THR A 12 2.73 2.19 12.72
C THR A 12 2.86 3.54 13.42
N ASP A 13 3.70 3.63 14.43
CA ASP A 13 3.92 4.90 15.10
C ASP A 13 4.78 5.86 14.29
N LYS A 14 5.31 5.42 13.15
CA LYS A 14 6.21 6.26 12.36
C LYS A 14 5.82 6.40 10.91
N ILE A 15 5.11 5.43 10.36
CA ILE A 15 4.79 5.44 8.94
C ILE A 15 3.37 4.97 8.71
N ARG A 16 2.88 5.31 7.52
CA ARG A 16 1.62 4.78 7.02
C ARG A 16 1.89 4.12 5.68
N VAL A 17 1.39 2.93 5.51
CA VAL A 17 1.52 2.20 4.25
C VAL A 17 0.14 2.08 3.63
N GLU A 18 0.02 2.54 2.40
CA GLU A 18 -1.24 2.43 1.66
C GLU A 18 -1.08 1.43 0.56
N VAL A 19 -2.02 0.53 0.45
CA VAL A 19 -2.03 -0.48 -0.60
C VAL A 19 -3.25 -0.25 -1.46
N THR A 20 -3.06 -0.05 -2.74
CA THR A 20 -4.15 0.18 -3.68
C THR A 20 -4.19 -0.98 -4.67
N TYR A 21 -5.35 -1.55 -4.86
CA TYR A 21 -5.52 -2.65 -5.81
C TYR A 21 -5.66 -2.05 -7.19
N LEU A 22 -4.74 -2.42 -8.07
CA LEU A 22 -4.73 -1.87 -9.42
C LEU A 22 -5.42 -2.76 -10.45
N GLY A 23 -5.64 -4.00 -10.11
CA GLY A 23 -6.26 -4.92 -11.04
C GLY A 23 -5.89 -6.32 -10.68
N LYS A 24 -5.79 -7.20 -11.65
CA LYS A 24 -5.54 -8.59 -11.35
C LYS A 24 -4.19 -8.76 -10.74
N LYS A 25 -4.16 -9.18 -9.52
CA LYS A 25 -2.93 -9.58 -8.84
C LYS A 25 -1.85 -8.51 -8.79
N GLN A 26 -2.22 -7.26 -8.98
CA GLN A 26 -1.26 -6.17 -8.85
C GLN A 26 -1.71 -5.20 -7.79
N ARG A 27 -0.74 -4.67 -7.07
CA ARG A 27 -0.98 -3.73 -5.99
C ARG A 27 0.02 -2.60 -6.08
N GLU A 28 -0.43 -1.41 -5.76
CA GLU A 28 0.47 -0.28 -5.63
C GLU A 28 0.66 0.00 -4.16
N ILE A 29 1.89 0.10 -3.72
CA ILE A 29 2.21 0.37 -2.32
C ILE A 29 2.86 1.72 -2.22
N SER A 30 2.34 2.56 -1.33
CA SER A 30 2.92 3.86 -1.03
C SER A 30 3.23 3.90 0.45
N VAL A 31 4.42 4.36 0.78
CA VAL A 31 4.85 4.46 2.17
C VAL A 31 5.04 5.93 2.50
N PHE A 32 4.35 6.40 3.53
CA PHE A 32 4.36 7.80 3.92
C PHE A 32 4.89 7.97 5.33
N PRO A 33 5.60 9.07 5.61
CA PRO A 33 5.80 9.46 7.01
C PRO A 33 4.46 9.84 7.59
N LEU A 34 4.24 9.58 8.85
CA LEU A 34 2.99 9.97 9.47
C LEU A 34 2.78 11.47 9.37
N GLY A 35 1.58 11.85 8.98
CA GLY A 35 1.24 13.26 8.87
C GLY A 35 1.68 13.92 7.59
N SER A 36 2.30 13.17 6.67
CA SER A 36 2.75 13.74 5.42
C SER A 36 1.87 13.29 4.28
N LYS A 37 1.72 14.14 3.29
CA LYS A 37 0.99 13.80 2.08
C LYS A 37 1.89 13.27 0.99
N GLU A 38 3.20 13.39 1.16
CA GLU A 38 4.13 12.93 0.17
C GLU A 38 4.75 11.63 0.60
N PRO A 39 4.71 10.59 -0.22
CA PRO A 39 5.26 9.31 0.18
C PRO A 39 6.77 9.30 0.08
N TYR A 40 7.38 8.44 0.88
CA TYR A 40 8.79 8.15 0.71
C TYR A 40 9.02 7.51 -0.66
N PHE A 41 8.13 6.62 -1.05
CA PHE A 41 8.19 5.99 -2.35
C PHE A 41 6.86 5.32 -2.65
N THR A 42 6.66 5.02 -3.92
CA THR A 42 5.50 4.28 -4.40
C THR A 42 6.02 3.21 -5.35
N GLN A 43 5.51 2.01 -5.23
CA GLN A 43 5.98 0.92 -6.06
C GLN A 43 4.82 -0.02 -6.36
N THR A 44 4.82 -0.58 -7.58
CA THR A 44 3.83 -1.57 -7.96
C THR A 44 4.42 -2.96 -7.78
N LEU A 45 3.70 -3.81 -7.07
CA LEU A 45 4.16 -5.15 -6.76
C LEU A 45 3.07 -6.15 -7.07
N GLY A 46 3.45 -7.40 -7.21
CA GLY A 46 2.51 -8.48 -7.36
C GLY A 46 1.87 -8.83 -6.03
N GLU A 47 0.81 -9.62 -6.10
CA GLU A 47 0.07 -10.00 -4.91
C GLU A 47 0.93 -10.73 -3.89
N ALA A 48 1.78 -11.62 -4.36
CA ALA A 48 2.61 -12.41 -3.45
C ALA A 48 3.60 -11.52 -2.69
N GLU A 49 4.20 -10.56 -3.40
CA GLU A 49 5.13 -9.65 -2.75
C GLU A 49 4.47 -8.77 -1.72
N VAL A 50 3.27 -8.31 -2.05
CA VAL A 50 2.51 -7.47 -1.11
C VAL A 50 2.16 -8.25 0.14
N ASN A 51 1.72 -9.48 -0.04
CA ASN A 51 1.38 -10.31 1.10
C ASN A 51 2.58 -10.57 2.00
N ALA A 52 3.75 -10.75 1.40
CA ALA A 52 4.96 -10.95 2.16
C ALA A 52 5.31 -9.70 2.98
N LEU A 53 5.15 -8.53 2.37
CA LEU A 53 5.41 -7.29 3.09
C LEU A 53 4.45 -7.08 4.24
N ILE A 54 3.20 -7.37 4.04
CA ILE A 54 2.20 -7.20 5.09
C ILE A 54 2.50 -8.14 6.25
N ARG A 55 2.89 -9.35 5.97
CA ARG A 55 3.29 -10.26 7.03
C ARG A 55 4.47 -9.75 7.82
N ALA A 56 5.42 -9.16 7.12
CA ALA A 56 6.61 -8.64 7.78
C ALA A 56 6.28 -7.46 8.69
N LEU A 57 5.25 -6.68 8.33
CA LEU A 57 4.86 -5.53 9.13
C LEU A 57 4.00 -5.90 10.33
N ASN A 58 3.38 -7.01 10.28
CA ASN A 58 2.60 -7.49 11.39
C ASN A 58 3.47 -8.33 12.30
#